data_065b252b71a25b75af4646c0fe3186f1
#
_entry.id   065b252b71a25b75af4646c0fe3186f1
#
_cell.length_a   1.000
_cell.length_b   1.000
_cell.length_c   1.000
_cell.angle_alpha   90.00
_cell.angle_beta   90.00
_cell.angle_gamma   90.00
#
_symmetry.space_group_name_H-M   'P 1'
#
loop_
_entity.id
_entity.type
_entity.pdbx_description
1 polymer ?
#
loop_
_entity_poly.entity_id
_entity_poly.type
_entity_poly.pdbx_seq_one_letter_code
_entity_poly.pdbx_strand_id
1 'polypeptide(L)'
;MTGMAEAEPVIDDDSTETLALCAARAASDLKATDVIVLDVGSLLSITGYFVIASASNPRQVRAVVDEVEDKVKAELGRAPVRTEGVREQQWTLIDYGDVVVHVFLDSVREFYEIERLYMDAPRVDWDLSGTDD
;
A
#
# COMPACT_ATOMS: atom_id res chain seq x y z
N MET A 1 -31.61 -1.86 -15.50
CA MET A 1 -31.18 -1.77 -15.13
C MET A 1 -30.26 -1.71 -14.99
N THR A 2 -29.99 -1.50 -15.04
CA THR A 2 -29.17 -1.28 -14.84
C THR A 2 -28.43 -1.47 -14.07
N GLY A 3 -28.52 -0.94 -13.81
CA GLY A 3 -27.78 -0.79 -12.76
C GLY A 3 -26.90 -1.86 -12.55
N MET A 4 -27.09 -2.66 -12.88
CA MET A 4 -26.42 -3.66 -12.69
C MET A 4 -25.14 -3.65 -13.14
N ALA A 5 -25.02 -3.02 -14.07
CA ALA A 5 -23.74 -2.93 -14.53
C ALA A 5 -22.88 -2.51 -13.46
N GLU A 6 -23.44 -1.76 -12.69
CA GLU A 6 -22.67 -1.26 -11.73
C GLU A 6 -22.37 -2.21 -10.75
N ALA A 7 -23.04 -3.19 -10.67
CA ALA A 7 -22.73 -4.13 -9.68
C ALA A 7 -21.43 -4.76 -10.02
N GLU A 8 -20.95 -4.58 -11.21
CA GLU A 8 -19.77 -5.18 -11.52
C GLU A 8 -18.68 -4.65 -10.77
N PRO A 9 -17.88 -5.44 -10.16
CA PRO A 9 -16.76 -4.98 -9.38
C PRO A 9 -15.69 -4.55 -10.32
N VAL A 10 -16.00 -3.61 -11.10
CA VAL A 10 -15.05 -3.16 -12.02
C VAL A 10 -13.90 -2.59 -11.27
N ILE A 11 -12.73 -3.05 -11.56
CA ILE A 11 -11.55 -2.49 -11.00
C ILE A 11 -11.28 -1.24 -11.78
N ASP A 12 -11.56 -0.13 -11.18
CA ASP A 12 -11.29 1.14 -11.80
C ASP A 12 -9.83 1.42 -11.55
N ASP A 13 -9.00 1.36 -12.55
CA ASP A 13 -7.59 1.56 -12.40
C ASP A 13 -7.27 2.88 -11.72
N ASP A 14 -8.00 3.92 -12.05
CA ASP A 14 -7.76 5.21 -11.44
C ASP A 14 -8.06 5.17 -9.95
N SER A 15 -9.13 4.51 -9.57
CA SER A 15 -9.51 4.42 -8.19
C SER A 15 -8.53 3.56 -7.40
N THR A 16 -8.08 2.47 -8.00
CA THR A 16 -7.12 1.58 -7.38
C THR A 16 -5.79 2.28 -7.20
N GLU A 17 -5.34 2.96 -8.24
CA GLU A 17 -4.08 3.68 -8.14
C GLU A 17 -4.19 4.79 -7.11
N THR A 18 -5.32 5.48 -7.05
CA THR A 18 -5.53 6.55 -6.09
C THR A 18 -5.37 6.03 -4.67
N LEU A 19 -5.87 4.83 -4.40
CA LEU A 19 -5.71 4.25 -3.07
C LEU A 19 -4.24 3.96 -2.79
N ALA A 20 -3.54 3.41 -3.77
CA ALA A 20 -2.12 3.10 -3.57
C ALA A 20 -1.33 4.37 -3.28
N LEU A 21 -1.61 5.44 -4.01
CA LEU A 21 -0.91 6.70 -3.79
C LEU A 21 -1.25 7.31 -2.44
N CYS A 22 -2.51 7.21 -2.03
CA CYS A 22 -2.93 7.71 -0.73
C CYS A 22 -2.18 6.98 0.38
N ALA A 23 -2.08 5.66 0.27
CA ALA A 23 -1.39 4.86 1.27
C ALA A 23 0.10 5.21 1.32
N ALA A 24 0.71 5.40 0.16
CA ALA A 24 2.14 5.74 0.10
C ALA A 24 2.40 7.09 0.76
N ARG A 25 1.56 8.07 0.48
CA ARG A 25 1.74 9.38 1.07
C ARG A 25 1.51 9.36 2.57
N ALA A 26 0.53 8.58 3.02
CA ALA A 26 0.28 8.45 4.45
C ALA A 26 1.48 7.85 5.16
N ALA A 27 2.08 6.82 4.56
CA ALA A 27 3.27 6.21 5.15
C ALA A 27 4.42 7.22 5.21
N SER A 28 4.59 7.98 4.14
CA SER A 28 5.65 8.98 4.10
C SER A 28 5.44 10.08 5.14
N ASP A 29 4.20 10.42 5.41
CA ASP A 29 3.89 11.44 6.42
C ASP A 29 4.38 11.02 7.80
N LEU A 30 4.44 9.74 8.05
CA LEU A 30 4.93 9.21 9.32
C LEU A 30 6.40 8.84 9.23
N LYS A 31 7.09 9.36 8.22
CA LYS A 31 8.54 9.19 8.06
C LYS A 31 8.96 7.76 7.76
N ALA A 32 8.08 7.00 7.14
CA ALA A 32 8.47 5.68 6.67
C ALA A 32 9.59 5.82 5.64
N THR A 33 10.44 4.82 5.56
CA THR A 33 11.57 4.86 4.65
C THR A 33 11.32 4.00 3.43
N ASP A 34 11.94 4.39 2.32
CA ASP A 34 11.90 3.63 1.07
C ASP A 34 10.49 3.23 0.68
N VAL A 35 9.60 4.19 0.65
CA VAL A 35 8.21 3.95 0.25
C VAL A 35 8.17 3.78 -1.25
N ILE A 36 7.69 2.64 -1.72
CA ILE A 36 7.56 2.40 -3.14
C ILE A 36 6.17 1.88 -3.46
N VAL A 37 5.72 2.15 -4.66
CA VAL A 37 4.45 1.65 -5.18
C VAL A 37 4.77 0.85 -6.43
N LEU A 38 4.31 -0.40 -6.46
CA LEU A 38 4.56 -1.29 -7.60
C LEU A 38 3.25 -1.66 -8.26
N ASP A 39 3.21 -1.57 -9.58
CA ASP A 39 2.06 -2.02 -10.35
C ASP A 39 2.27 -3.51 -10.59
N VAL A 40 1.65 -4.34 -9.78
CA VAL A 40 1.83 -5.78 -9.89
C VAL A 40 0.69 -6.45 -10.63
N GLY A 41 -0.23 -5.65 -11.16
CA GLY A 41 -1.41 -6.23 -11.82
C GLY A 41 -1.09 -7.14 -12.98
N SER A 42 -0.01 -6.86 -13.69
CA SER A 42 0.35 -7.70 -14.82
C SER A 42 1.05 -8.99 -14.40
N LEU A 43 1.56 -9.03 -13.17
CA LEU A 43 2.25 -10.21 -12.67
C LEU A 43 1.35 -11.05 -11.79
N LEU A 44 0.42 -10.41 -11.08
CA LEU A 44 -0.46 -11.10 -10.18
C LEU A 44 -1.90 -10.82 -10.59
N SER A 45 -2.70 -11.83 -10.64
CA SER A 45 -4.09 -11.62 -11.06
C SER A 45 -5.00 -11.31 -9.89
N ILE A 46 -4.49 -11.31 -8.67
CA ILE A 46 -5.33 -11.15 -7.50
C ILE A 46 -5.30 -9.74 -6.90
N THR A 47 -4.36 -8.92 -7.31
CA THR A 47 -4.29 -7.56 -6.78
C THR A 47 -3.63 -6.67 -7.83
N GLY A 48 -3.83 -5.38 -7.72
CA GLY A 48 -3.29 -4.45 -8.71
C GLY A 48 -2.01 -3.77 -8.30
N TYR A 49 -1.89 -3.40 -7.01
CA TYR A 49 -0.72 -2.66 -6.57
C TYR A 49 -0.22 -3.13 -5.23
N PHE A 50 1.09 -3.04 -5.04
CA PHE A 50 1.70 -3.20 -3.73
C PHE A 50 2.25 -1.84 -3.33
N VAL A 51 2.06 -1.48 -2.07
CA VAL A 51 2.74 -0.33 -1.47
C VAL A 51 3.64 -0.91 -0.41
N ILE A 52 4.93 -0.60 -0.48
CA ILE A 52 5.91 -1.17 0.44
C ILE A 52 6.61 -0.04 1.16
N ALA A 53 6.63 -0.10 2.48
CA ALA A 53 7.26 0.92 3.30
C ALA A 53 7.92 0.25 4.48
N SER A 54 8.86 0.93 5.10
CA SER A 54 9.51 0.36 6.27
C SER A 54 9.72 1.44 7.33
N ALA A 55 9.94 0.98 8.54
CA ALA A 55 10.11 1.86 9.69
C ALA A 55 11.20 1.31 10.60
N SER A 56 11.76 2.16 11.42
CA SER A 56 12.97 1.80 12.15
C SER A 56 12.70 1.08 13.46
N ASN A 57 11.47 1.11 13.95
CA ASN A 57 11.15 0.43 15.20
C ASN A 57 9.69 0.00 15.19
N PRO A 58 9.30 -0.92 16.08
CA PRO A 58 7.94 -1.46 16.07
C PRO A 58 6.87 -0.41 16.32
N ARG A 59 7.16 0.59 17.15
CA ARG A 59 6.17 1.63 17.41
C ARG A 59 5.89 2.42 16.15
N GLN A 60 6.93 2.70 15.37
CA GLN A 60 6.74 3.43 14.13
C GLN A 60 6.02 2.58 13.09
N VAL A 61 6.28 1.26 13.06
CA VAL A 61 5.54 0.37 12.18
C VAL A 61 4.05 0.52 12.49
N ARG A 62 3.67 0.49 13.76
CA ARG A 62 2.29 0.60 14.14
C ARG A 62 1.73 1.97 13.77
N ALA A 63 2.51 3.02 13.96
CA ALA A 63 2.03 4.37 13.63
C ALA A 63 1.79 4.51 12.14
N VAL A 64 2.68 3.93 11.32
CA VAL A 64 2.51 3.98 9.87
C VAL A 64 1.24 3.23 9.46
N VAL A 65 1.02 2.05 10.04
CA VAL A 65 -0.17 1.26 9.73
C VAL A 65 -1.42 2.05 10.07
N ASP A 66 -1.45 2.65 11.27
CA ASP A 66 -2.62 3.40 11.69
C ASP A 66 -2.86 4.60 10.79
N GLU A 67 -1.80 5.29 10.38
CA GLU A 67 -1.96 6.45 9.53
C GLU A 67 -2.49 6.06 8.15
N VAL A 68 -1.99 4.96 7.60
CA VAL A 68 -2.48 4.48 6.31
C VAL A 68 -3.97 4.18 6.41
N GLU A 69 -4.37 3.46 7.44
CA GLU A 69 -5.78 3.09 7.57
C GLU A 69 -6.65 4.32 7.78
N ASP A 70 -6.19 5.27 8.58
CA ASP A 70 -6.97 6.46 8.85
C ASP A 70 -7.13 7.33 7.60
N LYS A 71 -6.05 7.52 6.85
CA LYS A 71 -6.11 8.36 5.67
C LYS A 71 -6.94 7.73 4.56
N VAL A 72 -6.79 6.43 4.35
CA VAL A 72 -7.56 5.76 3.32
C VAL A 72 -9.05 5.82 3.67
N LYS A 73 -9.37 5.65 4.96
CA LYS A 73 -10.75 5.73 5.37
C LYS A 73 -11.29 7.15 5.20
N ALA A 74 -10.50 8.15 5.61
CA ALA A 74 -10.96 9.53 5.56
C ALA A 74 -11.13 10.02 4.13
N GLU A 75 -10.20 9.67 3.26
CA GLU A 75 -10.21 10.20 1.90
C GLU A 75 -10.99 9.37 0.91
N LEU A 76 -11.02 8.07 1.10
CA LEU A 76 -11.61 7.18 0.11
C LEU A 76 -12.74 6.33 0.65
N GLY A 77 -12.98 6.43 1.96
CA GLY A 77 -14.08 5.67 2.57
C GLY A 77 -13.84 4.17 2.57
N ARG A 78 -12.58 3.72 2.48
CA ARG A 78 -12.28 2.30 2.40
C ARG A 78 -11.62 1.80 3.67
N ALA A 79 -12.01 0.62 4.07
CA ALA A 79 -11.38 -0.08 5.19
C ALA A 79 -10.75 -1.36 4.64
N PRO A 80 -9.71 -1.87 5.29
CA PRO A 80 -9.07 -3.08 4.77
C PRO A 80 -10.00 -4.26 4.84
N VAL A 81 -9.85 -5.16 3.88
CA VAL A 81 -10.57 -6.42 3.91
C VAL A 81 -10.04 -7.26 5.06
N ARG A 82 -8.73 -7.16 5.30
CA ARG A 82 -8.12 -7.83 6.45
C ARG A 82 -6.73 -7.25 6.68
N THR A 83 -6.21 -7.49 7.87
CA THR A 83 -4.84 -7.12 8.20
C THR A 83 -4.17 -8.32 8.84
N GLU A 84 -2.86 -8.41 8.66
CA GLU A 84 -2.08 -9.50 9.23
C GLU A 84 -0.80 -8.95 9.82
N GLY A 85 -0.30 -9.58 10.86
CA GLY A 85 0.98 -9.21 11.44
C GLY A 85 0.93 -7.98 12.34
N VAL A 86 -0.26 -7.52 12.69
CA VAL A 86 -0.39 -6.28 13.46
C VAL A 86 0.25 -6.42 14.83
N ARG A 87 0.12 -7.58 15.44
CA ARG A 87 0.60 -7.75 16.78
C ARG A 87 2.11 -7.79 16.85
N GLU A 88 2.75 -8.43 15.90
CA GLU A 88 4.19 -8.59 15.91
C GLU A 88 4.93 -7.33 15.51
N GLN A 89 4.29 -6.48 14.72
CA GLN A 89 4.86 -5.21 14.31
C GLN A 89 6.19 -5.34 13.60
N GLN A 90 6.37 -6.42 12.85
CA GLN A 90 7.56 -6.64 12.06
C GLN A 90 7.26 -6.61 10.57
N TRP A 91 6.11 -7.11 10.19
CA TRP A 91 5.67 -7.09 8.81
C TRP A 91 4.14 -7.10 8.89
N THR A 92 3.55 -5.93 8.77
CA THR A 92 2.11 -5.80 8.80
C THR A 92 1.60 -5.68 7.38
N LEU A 93 0.59 -6.45 7.06
CA LEU A 93 -0.02 -6.44 5.75
C LEU A 93 -1.41 -5.87 5.88
N ILE A 94 -1.70 -4.84 5.09
CA ILE A 94 -3.02 -4.23 5.07
C ILE A 94 -3.60 -4.53 3.69
N ASP A 95 -4.58 -5.40 3.65
CA ASP A 95 -5.12 -5.92 2.38
C ASP A 95 -6.44 -5.23 2.06
N TYR A 96 -6.45 -4.43 1.00
CA TYR A 96 -7.65 -3.77 0.54
C TYR A 96 -8.27 -4.51 -0.65
N GLY A 97 -7.68 -5.64 -1.04
CA GLY A 97 -8.17 -6.42 -2.18
C GLY A 97 -7.45 -6.01 -3.45
N ASP A 98 -7.66 -4.80 -3.90
CA ASP A 98 -7.02 -4.29 -5.10
C ASP A 98 -5.65 -3.68 -4.82
N VAL A 99 -5.36 -3.36 -3.56
CA VAL A 99 -4.07 -2.83 -3.15
C VAL A 99 -3.67 -3.53 -1.86
N VAL A 100 -2.43 -3.97 -1.76
CA VAL A 100 -1.91 -4.55 -0.54
C VAL A 100 -0.76 -3.68 -0.06
N VAL A 101 -0.85 -3.20 1.17
CA VAL A 101 0.18 -2.35 1.75
C VAL A 101 1.02 -3.20 2.69
N HIS A 102 2.33 -3.17 2.50
CA HIS A 102 3.28 -3.92 3.32
C HIS A 102 4.09 -2.91 4.13
N VAL A 103 3.99 -2.98 5.44
CA VAL A 103 4.78 -2.11 6.32
C VAL A 103 5.72 -2.99 7.11
N PHE A 104 7.01 -2.80 6.88
CA PHE A 104 8.05 -3.65 7.45
C PHE A 104 8.85 -2.92 8.50
N LEU A 105 9.34 -3.68 9.47
CA LEU A 105 10.47 -3.21 10.26
C LEU A 105 11.68 -3.25 9.31
N ASP A 106 12.56 -2.27 9.37
CA ASP A 106 13.67 -2.16 8.41
C ASP A 106 14.47 -3.45 8.26
N SER A 107 14.83 -4.07 9.37
CA SER A 107 15.65 -5.28 9.31
C SER A 107 14.91 -6.45 8.68
N VAL A 108 13.59 -6.49 8.85
CA VAL A 108 12.79 -7.56 8.30
C VAL A 108 12.67 -7.36 6.78
N ARG A 109 12.53 -6.12 6.35
CA ARG A 109 12.48 -5.82 4.92
C ARG A 109 13.78 -6.22 4.24
N GLU A 110 14.90 -5.92 4.89
CA GLU A 110 16.19 -6.30 4.36
C GLU A 110 16.32 -7.80 4.25
N PHE A 111 15.80 -8.51 5.23
CA PHE A 111 15.92 -9.96 5.22
C PHE A 111 15.11 -10.61 4.11
N TYR A 112 13.86 -10.17 3.92
CA TYR A 112 13.00 -10.79 2.94
C TYR A 112 13.14 -10.21 1.53
N GLU A 113 13.53 -8.95 1.42
CA GLU A 113 13.74 -8.31 0.12
C GLU A 113 12.58 -8.57 -0.83
N ILE A 114 11.38 -8.36 -0.35
CA ILE A 114 10.18 -8.69 -1.12
C ILE A 114 10.16 -8.00 -2.48
N GLU A 115 10.71 -6.80 -2.58
CA GLU A 115 10.67 -6.08 -3.84
C GLU A 115 11.52 -6.78 -4.91
N ARG A 116 12.43 -7.65 -4.53
CA ARG A 116 13.20 -8.37 -5.53
C ARG A 116 12.36 -9.39 -6.26
N LEU A 117 11.30 -9.89 -5.60
CA LEU A 117 10.42 -10.86 -6.23
C LEU A 117 9.59 -10.19 -7.32
N TYR A 118 9.45 -8.88 -7.24
CA TYR A 118 8.60 -8.15 -8.16
C TYR A 118 9.37 -7.07 -8.89
N MET A 119 10.67 -7.31 -9.14
CA MET A 119 11.50 -6.30 -9.75
C MET A 119 11.09 -5.97 -11.17
N ASP A 120 10.32 -6.87 -11.80
CA ASP A 120 9.82 -6.60 -13.15
C ASP A 120 8.55 -5.74 -13.13
N ALA A 121 7.98 -5.50 -11.97
CA ALA A 121 6.78 -4.70 -11.88
C ALA A 121 7.15 -3.22 -12.04
N PRO A 122 6.38 -2.46 -12.82
CA PRO A 122 6.66 -1.04 -12.95
C PRO A 122 6.49 -0.32 -11.63
N ARG A 123 7.34 0.63 -11.35
CA ARG A 123 7.19 1.48 -10.18
C ARG A 123 6.34 2.67 -10.55
N VAL A 124 5.47 3.07 -9.63
CA VAL A 124 4.60 4.21 -9.84
C VAL A 124 5.12 5.36 -8.99
N ASP A 125 5.25 6.52 -9.60
CA ASP A 125 5.73 7.70 -8.89
C ASP A 125 4.59 8.23 -8.02
N TRP A 126 4.79 8.21 -6.72
CA TRP A 126 3.76 8.62 -5.77
C TRP A 126 4.08 9.94 -5.07
N ASP A 127 5.34 10.37 -5.12
CA ASP A 127 5.79 11.53 -4.37
C ASP A 127 5.69 12.78 -5.20
N LEU A 128 4.55 13.42 -5.14
CA LEU A 128 4.34 14.61 -5.93
C LEU A 128 5.13 15.79 -5.41
N SER A 129 5.51 15.76 -4.15
CA SER A 129 6.21 16.89 -3.61
C SER A 129 7.62 16.98 -4.14
N GLY A 130 8.18 15.85 -4.56
CA GLY A 130 9.53 15.87 -5.06
C GLY A 130 9.65 16.51 -6.40
N THR A 131 8.54 16.68 -7.07
CA THR A 131 8.61 17.24 -8.40
C THR A 131 8.80 18.71 -8.37
N ASP A 132 8.70 19.32 -7.23
CA ASP A 132 8.85 20.71 -7.16
C ASP A 132 10.22 21.15 -7.35
N ASP A 133 11.12 20.33 -7.20
CA ASP A 133 12.49 20.76 -7.25
C ASP A 133 13.04 20.97 -8.59
#